data_bb731c5bd4ad81e2453e85aad317cfe0
#
_entry.id   bb731c5bd4ad81e2453e85aad317cfe0
#
_cell.length_a   1.000
_cell.length_b   1.000
_cell.length_c   1.000
_cell.angle_alpha   90.00
_cell.angle_beta   90.00
_cell.angle_gamma   90.00
#
_symmetry.space_group_name_H-M   'P 1'
#
loop_
_entity.id
_entity.type
_entity.pdbx_description
1 polymer ?
#
loop_
_entity_poly.entity_id
_entity_poly.type
_entity_poly.pdbx_seq_one_letter_code
_entity_poly.pdbx_strand_id
1 'polypeptide(L)'
;MKSKFTIGIFGIIFDEQKRVLLCHRRDYDLWNLPGGGLESGESPWDGLKREVREETGLDAEIVSLAGVYSKPDKNEIVLSFVCKVVGGEITLNDEADKIEYFYVDKLPSNTSQKQVERIKDVIANPDKTIYKVQTGKSSIELIKEGKL
;
A
#
# COMPACT_ATOMS: atom_id res chain seq x y z
N MET A 1 13.73 27.56 8.44
CA MET A 1 12.42 26.94 8.21
C MET A 1 12.60 25.43 8.12
N LYS A 2 11.79 24.68 8.84
CA LYS A 2 11.87 23.21 8.80
C LYS A 2 11.13 22.67 7.58
N SER A 3 11.74 21.73 6.87
CA SER A 3 11.08 21.00 5.80
C SER A 3 9.97 20.11 6.37
N LYS A 4 8.90 19.95 5.61
CA LYS A 4 7.79 19.07 5.98
C LYS A 4 7.98 17.71 5.31
N PHE A 5 7.81 16.66 6.10
CA PHE A 5 7.81 15.30 5.61
C PHE A 5 6.44 14.69 5.80
N THR A 6 6.05 13.83 4.88
CA THR A 6 4.85 13.01 5.02
C THR A 6 5.25 11.57 5.23
N ILE A 7 4.39 10.82 5.91
CA ILE A 7 4.59 9.39 6.14
C ILE A 7 3.42 8.66 5.50
N GLY A 8 3.73 7.81 4.53
CA GLY A 8 2.76 6.91 3.94
C GLY A 8 2.81 5.57 4.65
N ILE A 9 1.65 4.96 4.86
CA ILE A 9 1.52 3.66 5.51
C ILE A 9 0.69 2.75 4.63
N PHE A 10 1.21 1.57 4.29
CA PHE A 10 0.55 0.64 3.38
C PHE A 10 0.61 -0.79 3.93
N GLY A 11 -0.46 -1.53 3.66
CA GLY A 11 -0.57 -2.92 4.08
C GLY A 11 -0.41 -3.88 2.90
N ILE A 12 0.47 -4.86 3.06
CA ILE A 12 0.59 -5.99 2.16
C ILE A 12 -0.15 -7.13 2.86
N ILE A 13 -1.38 -7.36 2.43
CA ILE A 13 -2.29 -8.31 3.07
C ILE A 13 -2.39 -9.55 2.20
N PHE A 14 -1.87 -10.67 2.70
CA PHE A 14 -1.95 -11.95 2.03
C PHE A 14 -3.11 -12.78 2.56
N ASP A 15 -3.78 -13.50 1.68
CA ASP A 15 -4.74 -14.53 2.08
C ASP A 15 -4.02 -15.88 2.26
N GLU A 16 -4.80 -16.93 2.55
CA GLU A 16 -4.25 -18.28 2.77
C GLU A 16 -3.61 -18.88 1.52
N GLN A 17 -3.99 -18.38 0.34
CA GLN A 17 -3.45 -18.81 -0.95
C GLN A 17 -2.27 -17.95 -1.40
N LYS A 18 -1.76 -17.08 -0.52
CA LYS A 18 -0.66 -16.14 -0.79
C LYS A 18 -0.96 -15.14 -1.90
N ARG A 19 -2.24 -14.80 -2.07
CA ARG A 19 -2.66 -13.71 -2.94
C ARG A 19 -2.65 -12.40 -2.15
N VAL A 20 -2.33 -11.30 -2.80
CA VAL A 20 -2.26 -9.97 -2.18
C VAL A 20 -3.52 -9.17 -2.48
N LEU A 21 -4.01 -8.44 -1.48
CA LEU A 21 -5.19 -7.60 -1.59
C LEU A 21 -4.85 -6.28 -2.23
N LEU A 22 -5.58 -5.93 -3.29
CA LEU A 22 -5.49 -4.63 -3.96
C LEU A 22 -6.86 -3.96 -4.02
N CYS A 23 -6.84 -2.64 -4.02
CA CYS A 23 -8.03 -1.79 -4.16
C CYS A 23 -7.94 -1.03 -5.49
N HIS A 24 -9.02 -1.06 -6.28
CA HIS A 24 -9.11 -0.27 -7.49
C HIS A 24 -9.72 1.10 -7.17
N ARG A 25 -9.07 2.16 -7.58
CA ARG A 25 -9.49 3.53 -7.31
C ARG A 25 -10.69 3.93 -8.17
N ARG A 26 -11.55 4.79 -7.63
CA ARG A 26 -12.66 5.37 -8.40
C ARG A 26 -12.23 6.56 -9.26
N ASP A 27 -11.16 7.26 -8.84
CA ASP A 27 -10.71 8.49 -9.50
C ASP A 27 -9.76 8.24 -10.69
N TYR A 28 -9.02 7.13 -10.66
CA TYR A 28 -8.12 6.71 -11.73
C TYR A 28 -8.22 5.21 -11.94
N ASP A 29 -7.99 4.75 -13.15
CA ASP A 29 -7.90 3.31 -13.45
C ASP A 29 -6.57 2.77 -12.94
N LEU A 30 -6.49 2.59 -11.64
CA LEU A 30 -5.26 2.22 -10.95
C LEU A 30 -5.57 1.36 -9.73
N TRP A 31 -4.81 0.28 -9.60
CA TRP A 31 -4.83 -0.58 -8.43
C TRP A 31 -3.74 -0.20 -7.44
N ASN A 32 -4.07 -0.17 -6.16
CA ASN A 32 -3.17 0.18 -5.06
C ASN A 32 -3.28 -0.81 -3.92
N LEU A 33 -2.19 -0.91 -3.15
CA LEU A 33 -2.26 -1.48 -1.81
C LEU A 33 -3.18 -0.60 -0.94
N PRO A 34 -3.91 -1.19 0.01
CA PRO A 34 -4.62 -0.39 1.01
C PRO A 34 -3.64 0.37 1.89
N GLY A 35 -3.98 1.62 2.17
CA GLY A 35 -3.14 2.50 2.97
C GLY A 35 -3.36 3.96 2.62
N GLY A 36 -2.52 4.81 3.13
CA GLY A 36 -2.60 6.25 2.92
C GLY A 36 -1.62 7.03 3.78
N GLY A 37 -1.93 8.28 4.04
CA GLY A 37 -1.09 9.14 4.86
C GLY A 37 -1.34 8.92 6.35
N LEU A 38 -0.25 8.88 7.11
CA LEU A 38 -0.34 8.85 8.57
C LEU A 38 -0.89 10.19 9.06
N GLU A 39 -1.86 10.14 9.95
CA GLU A 39 -2.45 11.31 10.56
C GLU A 39 -1.76 11.67 11.88
N SER A 40 -1.85 12.95 12.23
CA SER A 40 -1.32 13.44 13.51
C SER A 40 -1.98 12.71 14.68
N GLY A 41 -1.18 12.31 15.65
CA GLY A 41 -1.69 11.68 16.88
C GLY A 41 -1.87 10.18 16.81
N GLU A 42 -1.63 9.53 15.67
CA GLU A 42 -1.72 8.08 15.57
C GLU A 42 -0.36 7.43 15.33
N SER A 43 -0.21 6.20 15.81
CA SER A 43 0.97 5.40 15.47
C SER A 43 0.83 4.85 14.04
N PRO A 44 1.94 4.53 13.35
CA PRO A 44 1.86 3.95 12.01
C PRO A 44 1.02 2.67 11.94
N TRP A 45 1.12 1.81 12.94
CA TRP A 45 0.36 0.55 12.95
C TRP A 45 -1.13 0.76 13.23
N ASP A 46 -1.50 1.68 14.13
CA ASP A 46 -2.90 2.04 14.35
C ASP A 46 -3.48 2.78 13.15
N GLY A 47 -2.71 3.68 12.55
CA GLY A 47 -3.10 4.39 11.33
C GLY A 47 -3.36 3.43 10.18
N LEU A 48 -2.53 2.41 10.02
CA LEU A 48 -2.73 1.42 8.98
C LEU A 48 -3.99 0.58 9.21
N LYS A 49 -4.24 0.15 10.45
CA LYS A 49 -5.48 -0.57 10.77
C LYS A 49 -6.72 0.27 10.44
N ARG A 50 -6.67 1.56 10.74
CA ARG A 50 -7.73 2.51 10.39
C ARG A 50 -7.92 2.60 8.88
N GLU A 51 -6.84 2.80 8.12
CA GLU A 51 -6.89 2.88 6.67
C GLU A 51 -7.45 1.61 6.04
N VAL A 52 -6.99 0.44 6.47
CA VAL A 52 -7.49 -0.84 5.96
C VAL A 52 -8.98 -0.98 6.23
N ARG A 53 -9.44 -0.61 7.43
CA ARG A 53 -10.86 -0.68 7.78
C ARG A 53 -11.70 0.27 6.92
N GLU A 54 -11.24 1.50 6.75
CA GLU A 54 -11.95 2.50 5.94
C GLU A 54 -12.00 2.12 4.45
N GLU A 55 -10.92 1.61 3.91
CA GLU A 55 -10.81 1.32 2.48
C GLU A 55 -11.34 -0.04 2.08
N THR A 56 -11.33 -1.02 2.97
CA THR A 56 -11.69 -2.41 2.60
C THR A 56 -12.82 -3.00 3.43
N GLY A 57 -13.11 -2.45 4.60
CA GLY A 57 -14.05 -3.05 5.55
C GLY A 57 -13.44 -4.17 6.39
N LEU A 58 -12.17 -4.50 6.17
CA LEU A 58 -11.50 -5.58 6.89
C LEU A 58 -10.79 -5.07 8.14
N ASP A 59 -10.74 -5.93 9.15
CA ASP A 59 -9.92 -5.74 10.33
C ASP A 59 -8.60 -6.47 10.13
N ALA A 60 -7.51 -5.72 10.12
CA ALA A 60 -6.17 -6.25 9.90
C ALA A 60 -5.36 -6.22 11.19
N GLU A 61 -4.47 -7.20 11.30
CA GLU A 61 -3.46 -7.25 12.34
C GLU A 61 -2.08 -7.14 11.70
N ILE A 62 -1.20 -6.35 12.31
CA ILE A 62 0.17 -6.17 11.83
C ILE A 62 0.99 -7.42 12.16
N VAL A 63 1.63 -7.97 11.15
CA VAL A 63 2.53 -9.14 11.31
C VAL A 63 3.97 -8.67 11.44
N SER A 64 4.44 -7.82 10.52
CA SER A 64 5.82 -7.36 10.51
C SER A 64 5.98 -6.10 9.67
N LEU A 65 7.08 -5.38 9.89
CA LEU A 65 7.48 -4.28 9.03
C LEU A 65 8.23 -4.85 7.83
N ALA A 66 7.62 -4.79 6.66
CA ALA A 66 8.20 -5.33 5.42
C ALA A 66 9.28 -4.43 4.85
N GLY A 67 9.11 -3.10 4.95
CA GLY A 67 10.09 -2.19 4.41
C GLY A 67 9.87 -0.75 4.80
N VAL A 68 10.97 0.00 4.70
CA VAL A 68 11.01 1.45 4.82
C VAL A 68 11.51 2.00 3.50
N TYR A 69 10.68 2.78 2.83
CA TYR A 69 10.99 3.32 1.52
C TYR A 69 11.11 4.84 1.61
N SER A 70 12.30 5.34 1.35
CA SER A 70 12.55 6.77 1.34
C SER A 70 12.27 7.33 -0.05
N LYS A 71 11.49 8.40 -0.11
CA LYS A 71 11.21 9.13 -1.35
C LYS A 71 11.73 10.56 -1.18
N PRO A 72 13.07 10.77 -1.31
CA PRO A 72 13.67 12.06 -1.00
C PRO A 72 13.21 13.17 -1.94
N ASP A 73 12.86 12.87 -3.18
CA ASP A 73 12.32 13.81 -4.14
C ASP A 73 10.89 14.29 -3.80
N LYS A 74 10.22 13.64 -2.88
CA LYS A 74 8.87 13.98 -2.42
C LYS A 74 8.80 14.34 -0.94
N ASN A 75 9.91 14.32 -0.23
CA ASN A 75 9.95 14.46 1.23
C ASN A 75 8.97 13.50 1.91
N GLU A 76 8.98 12.26 1.48
CA GLU A 76 8.08 11.23 2.00
C GLU A 76 8.85 9.99 2.43
N ILE A 77 8.39 9.39 3.51
CA ILE A 77 8.84 8.09 3.96
C ILE A 77 7.63 7.17 3.95
N VAL A 78 7.77 6.01 3.32
CA VAL A 78 6.70 5.01 3.23
C VAL A 78 7.08 3.81 4.07
N LEU A 79 6.14 3.40 4.92
CA LEU A 79 6.25 2.18 5.72
C LEU A 79 5.30 1.14 5.12
N SER A 80 5.84 -0.03 4.76
CA SER A 80 5.04 -1.18 4.30
C SER A 80 5.01 -2.23 5.38
N PHE A 81 3.82 -2.66 5.76
CA PHE A 81 3.62 -3.70 6.77
C PHE A 81 2.97 -4.93 6.14
N VAL A 82 3.45 -6.10 6.51
CA VAL A 82 2.73 -7.33 6.24
C VAL A 82 1.60 -7.43 7.26
N CYS A 83 0.40 -7.69 6.77
CA CYS A 83 -0.79 -7.78 7.61
C CYS A 83 -1.55 -9.06 7.32
N LYS A 84 -2.36 -9.49 8.29
CA LYS A 84 -3.33 -10.56 8.12
C LYS A 84 -4.71 -10.08 8.51
N VAL A 85 -5.74 -10.63 7.88
CA VAL A 85 -7.13 -10.33 8.18
C VAL A 85 -7.55 -11.13 9.42
N VAL A 86 -8.14 -10.44 10.40
CA VAL A 86 -8.65 -11.06 11.63
C VAL A 86 -10.15 -10.87 11.81
N GLY A 87 -10.81 -10.13 10.93
CA GLY A 87 -12.25 -9.91 10.99
C GLY A 87 -12.72 -8.95 9.91
N GLY A 88 -13.98 -8.58 9.98
CA GLY A 88 -14.60 -7.67 9.01
C GLY A 88 -14.98 -8.38 7.71
N GLU A 89 -15.55 -7.61 6.80
CA GLU A 89 -15.97 -8.08 5.48
C GLU A 89 -15.60 -7.05 4.43
N ILE A 90 -15.18 -7.50 3.25
CA ILE A 90 -14.89 -6.61 2.13
C ILE A 90 -16.13 -5.79 1.81
N THR A 91 -15.98 -4.47 1.85
CA THR A 91 -17.05 -3.51 1.63
C THR A 91 -16.54 -2.40 0.72
N LEU A 92 -17.20 -2.22 -0.41
CA LEU A 92 -16.89 -1.11 -1.32
C LEU A 92 -17.22 0.22 -0.65
N ASN A 93 -16.57 1.28 -1.10
CA ASN A 93 -16.67 2.61 -0.47
C ASN A 93 -16.50 3.70 -1.53
N ASP A 94 -16.41 4.96 -1.08
CA ASP A 94 -16.30 6.11 -1.97
C ASP A 94 -14.95 6.19 -2.70
N GLU A 95 -13.92 5.49 -2.22
CA GLU A 95 -12.57 5.54 -2.78
C GLU A 95 -12.25 4.34 -3.65
N ALA A 96 -12.87 3.19 -3.38
CA ALA A 96 -12.61 1.94 -4.11
C ALA A 96 -13.89 1.33 -4.66
N ASP A 97 -13.88 1.00 -5.95
CA ASP A 97 -14.98 0.32 -6.63
C ASP A 97 -14.75 -1.19 -6.81
N LYS A 98 -13.54 -1.64 -6.56
CA LYS A 98 -13.17 -3.07 -6.56
C LYS A 98 -12.14 -3.32 -5.49
N ILE A 99 -12.27 -4.44 -4.80
CA ILE A 99 -11.31 -4.89 -3.77
C ILE A 99 -11.16 -6.38 -3.99
N GLU A 100 -9.98 -6.79 -4.45
CA GLU A 100 -9.75 -8.17 -4.88
C GLU A 100 -8.36 -8.67 -4.49
N TYR A 101 -8.24 -9.99 -4.31
CA TYR A 101 -6.96 -10.66 -4.11
C TYR A 101 -6.40 -11.11 -5.45
N PHE A 102 -5.09 -10.94 -5.62
CA PHE A 102 -4.37 -11.34 -6.83
C PHE A 102 -3.13 -12.16 -6.49
N TYR A 103 -2.83 -13.15 -7.30
CA TYR A 103 -1.53 -13.79 -7.25
C TYR A 103 -0.44 -12.79 -7.64
N VAL A 104 0.70 -12.85 -6.96
CA VAL A 104 1.78 -11.87 -7.16
C VAL A 104 2.35 -11.91 -8.58
N ASP A 105 2.32 -13.07 -9.24
CA ASP A 105 2.75 -13.21 -10.64
C ASP A 105 1.67 -12.80 -11.65
N LYS A 106 0.49 -12.39 -11.19
CA LYS A 106 -0.66 -12.01 -12.03
C LYS A 106 -1.30 -10.71 -11.58
N LEU A 107 -0.51 -9.77 -11.11
CA LEU A 107 -1.01 -8.45 -10.74
C LEU A 107 -1.52 -7.72 -11.98
N PRO A 108 -2.60 -6.93 -11.87
CA PRO A 108 -3.04 -6.08 -12.97
C PRO A 108 -1.91 -5.20 -13.48
N SER A 109 -1.82 -5.00 -14.79
CA SER A 109 -0.77 -4.17 -15.41
C SER A 109 -0.84 -2.72 -14.97
N ASN A 110 -2.01 -2.24 -14.56
CA ASN A 110 -2.24 -0.90 -14.05
C ASN A 110 -2.18 -0.83 -12.51
N THR A 111 -1.33 -1.64 -11.90
CA THR A 111 -1.01 -1.54 -10.48
C THR A 111 0.13 -0.54 -10.28
N SER A 112 0.06 0.24 -9.21
CA SER A 112 1.12 1.19 -8.84
C SER A 112 2.50 0.49 -8.87
N GLN A 113 3.40 0.96 -9.73
CA GLN A 113 4.68 0.28 -9.96
C GLN A 113 5.59 0.30 -8.73
N LYS A 114 5.60 1.39 -7.98
CA LYS A 114 6.37 1.46 -6.73
C LYS A 114 5.84 0.48 -5.69
N GLN A 115 4.53 0.27 -5.67
CA GLN A 115 3.91 -0.70 -4.76
C GLN A 115 4.15 -2.13 -5.22
N VAL A 116 4.18 -2.39 -6.52
CA VAL A 116 4.57 -3.71 -7.05
C VAL A 116 5.99 -4.07 -6.60
N GLU A 117 6.91 -3.12 -6.64
CA GLU A 117 8.28 -3.33 -6.13
C GLU A 117 8.26 -3.72 -4.65
N ARG A 118 7.45 -3.04 -3.84
CA ARG A 118 7.34 -3.34 -2.41
C ARG A 118 6.78 -4.74 -2.15
N ILE A 119 5.79 -5.16 -2.95
CA ILE A 119 5.24 -6.52 -2.86
C ILE A 119 6.31 -7.56 -3.21
N LYS A 120 7.04 -7.35 -4.31
CA LYS A 120 8.11 -8.25 -4.74
C LYS A 120 9.23 -8.33 -3.71
N ASP A 121 9.56 -7.22 -3.09
CA ASP A 121 10.60 -7.17 -2.06
C ASP A 121 10.27 -8.07 -0.87
N VAL A 122 9.02 -8.08 -0.40
CA VAL A 122 8.63 -8.94 0.71
C VAL A 122 8.59 -10.41 0.32
N ILE A 123 8.20 -10.72 -0.91
CA ILE A 123 8.22 -12.11 -1.41
C ILE A 123 9.65 -12.63 -1.46
N ALA A 124 10.60 -11.82 -1.92
CA ALA A 124 12.00 -12.19 -2.02
C ALA A 124 12.71 -12.22 -0.65
N ASN A 125 12.19 -11.47 0.33
CA ASN A 125 12.84 -11.31 1.65
C ASN A 125 11.81 -11.39 2.77
N PRO A 126 11.16 -12.55 2.98
CA PRO A 126 10.01 -12.63 3.89
C PRO A 126 10.36 -12.39 5.37
N ASP A 127 11.62 -12.59 5.75
CA ASP A 127 12.06 -12.47 7.14
C ASP A 127 12.90 -11.21 7.41
N LYS A 128 12.91 -10.27 6.47
CA LYS A 128 13.74 -9.07 6.58
C LYS A 128 12.90 -7.81 6.37
N THR A 129 13.33 -6.72 7.00
CA THR A 129 12.82 -5.39 6.69
C THR A 129 13.72 -4.77 5.62
N ILE A 130 13.15 -4.40 4.50
CA ILE A 130 13.88 -3.79 3.38
C ILE A 130 14.03 -2.28 3.61
N TYR A 131 15.20 -1.76 3.31
CA TYR A 131 15.46 -0.31 3.32
C TYR A 131 15.84 0.10 1.92
N LYS A 132 15.01 0.95 1.29
CA LYS A 132 15.18 1.31 -0.12
C LYS A 132 14.84 2.76 -0.37
N VAL A 133 15.45 3.33 -1.40
CA VAL A 133 15.07 4.63 -1.96
C VAL A 133 14.23 4.38 -3.19
N GLN A 134 13.10 5.07 -3.30
CA GLN A 134 12.28 5.08 -4.50
C GLN A 134 12.12 6.52 -4.97
N THR A 135 12.48 6.78 -6.21
CA THR A 135 12.40 8.11 -6.82
C THR A 135 11.61 8.05 -8.12
N GLY A 136 11.39 9.23 -8.71
CA GLY A 136 10.71 9.34 -9.98
C GLY A 136 9.21 9.57 -9.83
N LYS A 137 8.52 9.59 -10.95
CA LYS A 137 7.11 9.94 -11.02
C LYS A 137 6.22 8.91 -10.38
N SER A 138 5.15 9.37 -9.72
CA SER A 138 4.11 8.50 -9.19
C SER A 138 3.28 7.93 -10.35
N SER A 139 2.52 6.86 -10.07
CA SER A 139 1.61 6.29 -11.05
C SER A 139 0.57 7.30 -11.53
N ILE A 140 0.06 8.15 -10.63
CA ILE A 140 -0.90 9.19 -11.00
C ILE A 140 -0.25 10.21 -11.94
N GLU A 141 0.99 10.63 -11.67
CA GLU A 141 1.72 11.53 -12.57
C GLU A 141 1.90 10.89 -13.96
N LEU A 142 2.22 9.60 -14.00
CA LEU A 142 2.36 8.87 -15.26
C LEU A 142 1.04 8.75 -16.02
N ILE A 143 -0.07 8.53 -15.32
CA ILE A 143 -1.41 8.51 -15.92
C ILE A 143 -1.74 9.86 -16.56
N LYS A 144 -1.49 10.95 -15.84
CA LYS A 144 -1.72 12.31 -16.35
C LYS A 144 -0.90 12.64 -17.58
N GLU A 145 0.24 12.00 -17.75
CA GLU A 145 1.12 12.15 -18.91
C GLU A 145 0.81 11.16 -20.04
N GLY A 146 -0.19 10.29 -19.85
CA GLY A 146 -0.56 9.27 -20.84
C GLY A 146 0.45 8.12 -20.93
N LYS A 147 1.24 7.88 -19.90
CA LYS A 147 2.30 6.86 -19.89
C LYS A 147 1.97 5.61 -19.07
N LEU A 148 0.79 5.55 -18.51
CA LEU A 148 0.34 4.40 -17.74
C LEU A 148 -1.13 4.13 -18.01
#